data_a2d5feff7f22e6985563a03607e56ba7
#
_entry.id   a2d5feff7f22e6985563a03607e56ba7
#
_cell.length_a   1.000
_cell.length_b   1.000
_cell.length_c   1.000
_cell.angle_alpha   90.00
_cell.angle_beta   90.00
_cell.angle_gamma   90.00
#
_symmetry.space_group_name_H-M   'P 1'
#
loop_
_entity.id
_entity.type
_entity.pdbx_description
1 polymer ?
#
loop_
_entity_poly.entity_id
_entity_poly.type
_entity_poly.pdbx_seq_one_letter_code
_entity_poly.pdbx_strand_id
1 'polypeptide(L)'
;SNNLKSIRQQLIYFELVEPSWTYANDFDKVQIDRTTKDYEEILAWSKVFLMNKSFSTFSGDAKARALLFPMEKVYESFVSMHIVDVFERKGYSVSTQDTGRYLLKENNRNIFSLRPDIVIEDNNGNTIIMDTKWKRLYDSRQENYGISQGDMYQMYAYSKKYKANEVWVLYPRVNELENRIIEFRDEDTKIHIFFVDV
;
A
#
# COMPACT_ATOMS: atom_id res chain seq x y z
N SER A 1 14.21 -0.97 0.44
CA SER A 1 14.20 -2.04 1.43
C SER A 1 15.27 -3.08 1.07
N ASN A 2 15.94 -3.66 2.06
CA ASN A 2 17.01 -4.66 1.85
C ASN A 2 16.51 -5.87 1.04
N ASN A 3 15.24 -6.25 1.17
CA ASN A 3 14.63 -7.36 0.44
C ASN A 3 14.57 -7.12 -1.08
N LEU A 4 14.24 -5.92 -1.53
CA LEU A 4 14.18 -5.60 -2.96
C LEU A 4 15.59 -5.63 -3.61
N LYS A 5 16.62 -5.18 -2.90
CA LYS A 5 18.00 -5.29 -3.39
C LYS A 5 18.43 -6.76 -3.50
N SER A 6 18.11 -7.57 -2.50
CA SER A 6 18.39 -9.01 -2.51
C SER A 6 17.68 -9.73 -3.65
N ILE A 7 16.39 -9.46 -3.85
CA ILE A 7 15.62 -10.05 -4.97
C ILE A 7 16.21 -9.64 -6.32
N ARG A 8 16.53 -8.36 -6.54
CA ARG A 8 17.15 -7.90 -7.79
C ARG A 8 18.50 -8.54 -8.06
N GLN A 9 19.31 -8.76 -7.02
CA GLN A 9 20.59 -9.47 -7.17
C GLN A 9 20.39 -10.95 -7.56
N GLN A 10 19.35 -11.59 -7.06
CA GLN A 10 19.05 -12.98 -7.39
C GLN A 10 18.45 -13.13 -8.79
N LEU A 11 17.71 -12.13 -9.29
CA LEU A 11 17.16 -12.15 -10.64
C LEU A 11 18.22 -12.30 -11.73
N ILE A 12 19.45 -11.83 -11.51
CA ILE A 12 20.57 -11.98 -12.47
C ILE A 12 20.82 -13.45 -12.81
N TYR A 13 20.63 -14.37 -11.88
CA TYR A 13 20.81 -15.81 -12.14
C TYR A 13 19.75 -16.41 -13.06
N PHE A 14 18.63 -15.71 -13.25
CA PHE A 14 17.54 -16.13 -14.13
C PHE A 14 17.62 -15.54 -15.54
N GLU A 15 18.53 -14.58 -15.77
CA GLU A 15 18.72 -13.96 -17.11
C GLU A 15 19.18 -14.96 -18.18
N LEU A 16 19.77 -16.11 -17.75
CA LEU A 16 20.20 -17.18 -18.64
C LEU A 16 19.08 -18.21 -18.93
N VAL A 17 17.92 -18.05 -18.32
CA VAL A 17 16.80 -18.98 -18.49
C VAL A 17 15.79 -18.34 -19.43
N GLU A 18 15.49 -18.99 -20.53
CA GLU A 18 14.49 -18.53 -21.47
C GLU A 18 13.08 -18.56 -20.85
N PRO A 19 12.28 -17.50 -21.01
CA PRO A 19 10.92 -17.49 -20.52
C PRO A 19 10.07 -18.57 -21.18
N SER A 20 9.33 -19.33 -20.38
CA SER A 20 8.35 -20.26 -20.93
C SER A 20 7.01 -19.59 -21.18
N TRP A 21 6.31 -20.04 -22.22
CA TRP A 21 4.94 -19.64 -22.57
C TRP A 21 3.95 -20.80 -22.44
N THR A 22 4.41 -21.97 -22.01
CA THR A 22 3.62 -23.21 -21.92
C THR A 22 3.59 -23.75 -20.49
N TYR A 23 3.27 -22.89 -19.53
CA TYR A 23 3.36 -23.18 -18.10
C TYR A 23 2.71 -24.51 -17.66
N ALA A 24 1.55 -24.89 -18.25
CA ALA A 24 0.89 -26.13 -17.91
C ALA A 24 1.78 -27.34 -18.21
N ASN A 25 2.37 -27.39 -19.41
CA ASN A 25 3.25 -28.50 -19.82
C ASN A 25 4.54 -28.54 -19.02
N ASP A 26 5.03 -27.37 -18.59
CA ASP A 26 6.26 -27.29 -17.80
C ASP A 26 6.02 -27.80 -16.38
N PHE A 27 4.90 -27.44 -15.75
CA PHE A 27 4.55 -27.97 -14.45
C PHE A 27 4.27 -29.48 -14.45
N ASP A 28 3.76 -30.03 -15.55
CA ASP A 28 3.52 -31.47 -15.67
C ASP A 28 4.82 -32.29 -15.80
N LYS A 29 5.91 -31.64 -16.23
CA LYS A 29 7.24 -32.26 -16.33
C LYS A 29 8.04 -32.20 -15.04
N VAL A 30 7.64 -31.34 -14.09
CA VAL A 30 8.37 -31.16 -12.83
C VAL A 30 8.16 -32.38 -11.94
N GLN A 31 9.26 -33.05 -11.63
CA GLN A 31 9.27 -34.14 -10.64
C GLN A 31 9.99 -33.65 -9.37
N ILE A 32 9.29 -33.71 -8.26
CA ILE A 32 9.89 -33.39 -6.98
C ILE A 32 10.49 -34.66 -6.39
N ASP A 33 11.78 -34.63 -6.21
CA ASP A 33 12.55 -35.70 -5.58
C ASP A 33 13.15 -35.23 -4.25
N ARG A 34 13.99 -36.06 -3.66
CA ARG A 34 14.65 -35.76 -2.39
C ARG A 34 15.53 -34.51 -2.43
N THR A 35 16.10 -34.17 -3.58
CA THR A 35 17.01 -33.04 -3.76
C THR A 35 16.28 -31.75 -4.09
N THR A 36 15.06 -31.83 -4.60
CA THR A 36 14.23 -30.70 -5.02
C THR A 36 13.03 -30.44 -4.09
N LYS A 37 12.94 -31.18 -2.99
CA LYS A 37 11.83 -31.07 -2.03
C LYS A 37 11.62 -29.66 -1.48
N ASP A 38 12.68 -28.92 -1.27
CA ASP A 38 12.63 -27.55 -0.75
C ASP A 38 11.97 -26.57 -1.72
N TYR A 39 11.87 -26.93 -3.01
CA TYR A 39 11.19 -26.15 -4.04
C TYR A 39 9.69 -26.42 -4.15
N GLU A 40 9.17 -27.43 -3.46
CA GLU A 40 7.76 -27.86 -3.55
C GLU A 40 6.80 -26.71 -3.27
N GLU A 41 7.07 -25.93 -2.25
CA GLU A 41 6.25 -24.79 -1.87
C GLU A 41 6.31 -23.66 -2.92
N ILE A 42 7.50 -23.34 -3.40
CA ILE A 42 7.72 -22.32 -4.43
C ILE A 42 7.03 -22.71 -5.73
N LEU A 43 7.12 -23.96 -6.13
CA LEU A 43 6.46 -24.50 -7.32
C LEU A 43 4.93 -24.47 -7.21
N ALA A 44 4.40 -24.79 -6.02
CA ALA A 44 2.96 -24.71 -5.78
C ALA A 44 2.44 -23.28 -5.92
N TRP A 45 3.16 -22.30 -5.38
CA TRP A 45 2.83 -20.88 -5.55
C TRP A 45 2.99 -20.39 -6.98
N SER A 46 4.08 -20.77 -7.65
CA SER A 46 4.31 -20.44 -9.06
C SER A 46 3.18 -20.94 -9.95
N LYS A 47 2.71 -22.16 -9.70
CA LYS A 47 1.57 -22.74 -10.43
C LYS A 47 0.29 -21.93 -10.26
N VAL A 48 0.01 -21.45 -9.05
CA VAL A 48 -1.15 -20.60 -8.78
C VAL A 48 -1.06 -19.29 -9.55
N PHE A 49 0.07 -18.58 -9.49
CA PHE A 49 0.23 -17.29 -10.14
C PHE A 49 0.25 -17.39 -11.67
N LEU A 50 0.98 -18.34 -12.24
CA LEU A 50 1.17 -18.44 -13.68
C LEU A 50 0.00 -19.05 -14.43
N MET A 51 -0.80 -19.90 -13.76
CA MET A 51 -1.96 -20.52 -14.39
C MET A 51 -3.26 -19.74 -14.21
N ASN A 52 -3.24 -18.59 -13.54
CA ASN A 52 -4.41 -17.74 -13.27
C ASN A 52 -5.62 -18.54 -12.72
N LYS A 53 -5.36 -19.65 -12.01
CA LYS A 53 -6.42 -20.48 -11.46
C LYS A 53 -6.83 -19.95 -10.10
N SER A 54 -8.07 -19.55 -10.00
CA SER A 54 -8.72 -19.27 -8.71
C SER A 54 -8.62 -20.50 -7.81
N PHE A 55 -8.40 -20.29 -6.52
CA PHE A 55 -8.32 -21.35 -5.50
C PHE A 55 -9.55 -22.25 -5.42
N SER A 56 -10.66 -21.85 -6.02
CA SER A 56 -11.92 -22.61 -6.04
C SER A 56 -11.91 -23.81 -6.99
N THR A 57 -10.89 -23.95 -7.86
CA THR A 57 -10.88 -24.97 -8.91
C THR A 57 -10.07 -26.24 -8.55
N PHE A 58 -9.50 -26.30 -7.35
CA PHE A 58 -8.82 -27.50 -6.88
C PHE A 58 -9.80 -28.43 -6.14
N SER A 59 -10.55 -29.16 -6.91
CA SER A 59 -11.34 -30.34 -6.45
C SER A 59 -10.41 -31.55 -6.41
N GLY A 60 -10.11 -32.08 -5.24
CA GLY A 60 -9.25 -33.22 -5.02
C GLY A 60 -8.47 -33.08 -3.71
N ASP A 61 -7.70 -34.09 -3.32
CA ASP A 61 -6.90 -34.17 -2.08
C ASP A 61 -5.82 -33.08 -1.92
N ALA A 62 -5.74 -32.12 -2.84
CA ALA A 62 -4.85 -30.97 -2.76
C ALA A 62 -5.37 -29.98 -1.71
N LYS A 63 -4.64 -29.78 -0.63
CA LYS A 63 -4.91 -28.74 0.37
C LYS A 63 -5.06 -27.39 -0.34
N ALA A 64 -6.26 -26.83 -0.32
CA ALA A 64 -6.49 -25.47 -0.83
C ALA A 64 -5.62 -24.49 -0.04
N ARG A 65 -4.67 -23.84 -0.71
CA ARG A 65 -3.86 -22.78 -0.14
C ARG A 65 -4.49 -21.45 -0.54
N ALA A 66 -5.04 -20.72 0.40
CA ALA A 66 -5.55 -19.37 0.19
C ALA A 66 -4.48 -18.35 0.61
N LEU A 67 -4.14 -17.44 -0.29
CA LEU A 67 -3.31 -16.28 0.02
C LEU A 67 -4.25 -15.11 0.32
N LEU A 68 -4.34 -14.77 1.59
CA LEU A 68 -5.03 -13.56 2.02
C LEU A 68 -4.01 -12.44 2.12
N PHE A 69 -4.04 -11.52 1.19
CA PHE A 69 -3.27 -10.30 1.27
C PHE A 69 -4.07 -9.25 2.04
N PRO A 70 -3.50 -8.63 3.07
CA PRO A 70 -4.09 -7.42 3.65
C PRO A 70 -3.96 -6.29 2.62
N MET A 71 -4.99 -6.12 1.78
CA MET A 71 -4.97 -5.20 0.64
C MET A 71 -4.67 -3.76 1.05
N GLU A 72 -5.05 -3.36 2.27
CA GLU A 72 -4.66 -2.06 2.81
C GLU A 72 -3.13 -1.90 2.86
N LYS A 73 -2.40 -2.94 3.29
CA LYS A 73 -0.93 -2.93 3.36
C LYS A 73 -0.27 -2.99 1.98
N VAL A 74 -0.85 -3.74 1.06
CA VAL A 74 -0.37 -3.81 -0.32
C VAL A 74 -0.52 -2.45 -0.99
N TYR A 75 -1.70 -1.84 -0.86
CA TYR A 75 -2.00 -0.52 -1.42
C TYR A 75 -1.11 0.57 -0.82
N GLU A 76 -1.00 0.60 0.52
CA GLU A 76 -0.11 1.51 1.23
C GLU A 76 1.34 1.41 0.73
N SER A 77 1.86 0.18 0.59
CA SER A 77 3.22 -0.05 0.12
C SER A 77 3.41 0.38 -1.34
N PHE A 78 2.42 0.10 -2.19
CA PHE A 78 2.43 0.50 -3.60
C PHE A 78 2.48 2.03 -3.73
N VAL A 79 1.57 2.73 -3.07
CA VAL A 79 1.49 4.20 -3.12
C VAL A 79 2.74 4.83 -2.51
N SER A 80 3.17 4.38 -1.33
CA SER A 80 4.34 4.93 -0.66
C SER A 80 5.60 4.82 -1.51
N MET A 81 5.81 3.71 -2.19
CA MET A 81 6.97 3.51 -3.07
C MET A 81 7.02 4.56 -4.19
N HIS A 82 5.87 4.84 -4.82
CA HIS A 82 5.79 5.82 -5.91
C HIS A 82 5.94 7.25 -5.41
N ILE A 83 5.32 7.58 -4.29
CA ILE A 83 5.40 8.94 -3.70
C ILE A 83 6.84 9.24 -3.26
N VAL A 84 7.50 8.32 -2.57
CA VAL A 84 8.91 8.48 -2.15
C VAL A 84 9.79 8.77 -3.36
N ASP A 85 9.70 7.94 -4.41
CA ASP A 85 10.53 8.11 -5.61
C ASP A 85 10.32 9.49 -6.27
N VAL A 86 9.07 9.93 -6.39
CA VAL A 86 8.73 11.22 -7.04
C VAL A 86 9.19 12.43 -6.22
N PHE A 87 8.95 12.43 -4.91
CA PHE A 87 9.20 13.59 -4.07
C PHE A 87 10.68 13.71 -3.67
N GLU A 88 11.37 12.60 -3.41
CA GLU A 88 12.82 12.62 -3.15
C GLU A 88 13.61 13.16 -4.36
N ARG A 89 13.21 12.78 -5.59
CA ARG A 89 13.84 13.35 -6.81
C ARG A 89 13.63 14.85 -6.96
N LYS A 90 12.58 15.40 -6.35
CA LYS A 90 12.30 16.84 -6.33
C LYS A 90 12.98 17.57 -5.17
N GLY A 91 13.74 16.85 -4.34
CA GLY A 91 14.48 17.42 -3.21
C GLY A 91 13.67 17.57 -1.92
N TYR A 92 12.50 16.91 -1.81
CA TYR A 92 11.73 16.86 -0.58
C TYR A 92 12.26 15.78 0.36
N SER A 93 12.13 15.98 1.65
CA SER A 93 12.32 14.93 2.65
C SER A 93 11.03 14.12 2.76
N VAL A 94 11.12 12.80 2.62
CA VAL A 94 9.96 11.91 2.72
C VAL A 94 10.19 10.87 3.79
N SER A 95 9.26 10.73 4.72
CA SER A 95 9.25 9.64 5.70
C SER A 95 7.95 8.82 5.58
N THR A 96 8.08 7.51 5.71
CA THR A 96 6.95 6.59 5.69
C THR A 96 6.72 5.98 7.06
N GLN A 97 5.45 5.76 7.42
CA GLN A 97 5.07 5.20 8.72
C GLN A 97 5.69 5.98 9.89
N ASP A 98 5.66 7.33 9.77
CA ASP A 98 6.26 8.20 10.78
C ASP A 98 5.68 7.93 12.16
N THR A 99 6.54 7.98 13.16
CA THR A 99 6.21 7.74 14.56
C THR A 99 6.86 8.80 15.45
N GLY A 100 6.42 8.88 16.69
CA GLY A 100 7.02 9.82 17.65
C GLY A 100 6.13 11.02 17.96
N ARG A 101 5.02 11.20 17.25
CA ARG A 101 3.98 12.18 17.60
C ARG A 101 2.81 11.48 18.27
N TYR A 102 2.25 12.15 19.26
CA TYR A 102 1.20 11.60 20.12
C TYR A 102 0.07 12.62 20.28
N LEU A 103 -1.15 12.11 20.35
CA LEU A 103 -2.32 12.97 20.49
C LEU A 103 -2.39 13.57 21.90
N LEU A 104 -2.15 12.76 22.93
CA LEU A 104 -2.30 13.14 24.32
C LEU A 104 -1.05 12.78 25.16
N LYS A 105 -0.99 13.38 26.35
CA LYS A 105 0.02 13.09 27.37
C LYS A 105 -0.68 12.94 28.72
N GLU A 106 -0.37 11.87 29.44
CA GLU A 106 -0.85 11.60 30.77
C GLU A 106 0.33 11.23 31.70
N ASN A 107 0.45 11.89 32.83
CA ASN A 107 1.51 11.62 33.83
C ASN A 107 2.91 11.43 33.21
N ASN A 108 3.32 12.32 32.31
CA ASN A 108 4.55 12.24 31.52
C ASN A 108 4.64 11.08 30.53
N ARG A 109 3.60 10.27 30.38
CA ARG A 109 3.49 9.22 29.38
C ARG A 109 2.74 9.74 28.16
N ASN A 110 3.35 9.59 26.98
CA ASN A 110 2.70 9.86 25.72
C ASN A 110 1.72 8.74 25.37
N ILE A 111 0.50 9.11 25.00
CA ILE A 111 -0.58 8.17 24.66
C ILE A 111 -1.23 8.55 23.34
N PHE A 112 -1.81 7.56 22.64
CA PHE A 112 -2.37 7.68 21.30
C PHE A 112 -1.33 8.15 20.27
N SER A 113 -0.43 7.22 19.92
CA SER A 113 0.56 7.45 18.86
C SER A 113 -0.13 7.75 17.54
N LEU A 114 0.33 8.78 16.86
CA LEU A 114 -0.05 9.11 15.50
C LEU A 114 0.94 8.45 14.53
N ARG A 115 0.41 7.90 13.43
CA ARG A 115 1.22 7.19 12.45
C ARG A 115 0.66 7.39 11.04
N PRO A 116 0.90 8.56 10.44
CA PRO A 116 0.55 8.78 9.04
C PRO A 116 1.39 7.86 8.14
N ASP A 117 0.81 7.46 7.02
CA ASP A 117 1.50 6.58 6.08
C ASP A 117 2.71 7.28 5.46
N ILE A 118 2.56 8.55 5.07
CA ILE A 118 3.62 9.34 4.43
C ILE A 118 3.61 10.76 4.99
N VAL A 119 4.80 11.26 5.33
CA VAL A 119 5.06 12.66 5.70
C VAL A 119 6.08 13.24 4.73
N ILE A 120 5.77 14.36 4.11
CA ILE A 120 6.63 15.06 3.17
C ILE A 120 6.93 16.44 3.73
N GLU A 121 8.20 16.81 3.77
CA GLU A 121 8.66 18.12 4.21
C GLU A 121 9.47 18.78 3.11
N ASP A 122 9.15 20.04 2.80
CA ASP A 122 9.94 20.84 1.88
C ASP A 122 11.06 21.60 2.61
N ASN A 123 11.96 22.21 1.84
CA ASN A 123 13.07 22.99 2.38
C ASN A 123 12.63 24.28 3.11
N ASN A 124 11.37 24.67 3.00
CA ASN A 124 10.80 25.86 3.64
C ASN A 124 10.05 25.50 4.94
N GLY A 125 10.00 24.22 5.29
CA GLY A 125 9.31 23.73 6.48
C GLY A 125 7.81 23.52 6.27
N ASN A 126 7.32 23.53 5.03
CA ASN A 126 5.95 23.11 4.77
C ASN A 126 5.82 21.59 4.87
N THR A 127 4.77 21.15 5.53
CA THR A 127 4.50 19.73 5.75
C THR A 127 3.23 19.30 5.02
N ILE A 128 3.34 18.22 4.27
CA ILE A 128 2.22 17.52 3.63
C ILE A 128 2.11 16.15 4.26
N ILE A 129 0.91 15.78 4.67
CA ILE A 129 0.59 14.44 5.16
C ILE A 129 -0.19 13.70 4.09
N MET A 130 0.19 12.44 3.84
CA MET A 130 -0.60 11.57 2.98
C MET A 130 -0.95 10.29 3.75
N ASP A 131 -2.20 9.86 3.60
CA ASP A 131 -2.73 8.67 4.25
C ASP A 131 -3.53 7.86 3.24
N THR A 132 -3.26 6.57 3.15
CA THR A 132 -3.87 5.68 2.17
C THR A 132 -5.07 4.98 2.76
N LYS A 133 -6.14 4.87 1.99
CA LYS A 133 -7.36 4.20 2.41
C LYS A 133 -7.83 3.22 1.35
N TRP A 134 -7.73 1.93 1.62
CA TRP A 134 -8.26 0.87 0.76
C TRP A 134 -9.78 0.76 0.93
N LYS A 135 -10.49 1.78 0.44
CA LYS A 135 -11.95 1.89 0.51
C LYS A 135 -12.50 2.35 -0.82
N ARG A 136 -13.67 1.86 -1.17
CA ARG A 136 -14.41 2.33 -2.35
C ARG A 136 -15.27 3.53 -1.95
N LEU A 137 -15.05 4.65 -2.62
CA LEU A 137 -15.93 5.81 -2.51
C LEU A 137 -17.02 5.76 -3.59
N TYR A 138 -18.10 6.49 -3.38
CA TYR A 138 -19.26 6.58 -4.30
C TYR A 138 -19.83 8.00 -4.32
N ASP A 139 -20.51 8.35 -5.41
CA ASP A 139 -21.01 9.71 -5.60
C ASP A 139 -22.36 9.94 -4.88
N SER A 140 -22.31 10.10 -3.56
CA SER A 140 -23.45 10.45 -2.74
C SER A 140 -23.07 11.51 -1.71
N ARG A 141 -23.52 12.75 -1.94
CA ARG A 141 -23.31 13.85 -0.98
C ARG A 141 -23.96 13.59 0.38
N GLN A 142 -25.13 12.93 0.38
CA GLN A 142 -25.87 12.63 1.60
C GLN A 142 -25.12 11.70 2.55
N GLU A 143 -24.24 10.87 1.99
CA GLU A 143 -23.42 9.91 2.71
C GLU A 143 -21.94 10.31 2.74
N ASN A 144 -21.64 11.61 2.61
CA ASN A 144 -20.28 12.15 2.58
C ASN A 144 -19.36 11.41 1.60
N TYR A 145 -19.88 10.99 0.45
CA TYR A 145 -19.15 10.25 -0.59
C TYR A 145 -18.58 8.89 -0.14
N GLY A 146 -19.05 8.34 0.98
CA GLY A 146 -18.48 7.14 1.60
C GLY A 146 -17.25 7.41 2.48
N ILE A 147 -16.88 8.66 2.67
CA ILE A 147 -15.78 9.05 3.56
C ILE A 147 -16.23 8.87 5.00
N SER A 148 -15.51 8.10 5.79
CA SER A 148 -15.88 7.88 7.18
C SER A 148 -15.51 9.08 8.06
N GLN A 149 -16.36 9.34 9.03
CA GLN A 149 -16.11 10.39 10.03
C GLN A 149 -14.81 10.13 10.81
N GLY A 150 -14.51 8.87 11.11
CA GLY A 150 -13.27 8.48 11.78
C GLY A 150 -12.02 8.83 10.97
N ASP A 151 -12.07 8.65 9.65
CA ASP A 151 -10.96 9.05 8.77
C ASP A 151 -10.74 10.57 8.85
N MET A 152 -11.82 11.36 8.86
CA MET A 152 -11.70 12.81 8.96
C MET A 152 -11.18 13.29 10.32
N TYR A 153 -11.56 12.64 11.41
CA TYR A 153 -10.96 12.92 12.71
C TYR A 153 -9.47 12.58 12.77
N GLN A 154 -9.07 11.50 12.12
CA GLN A 154 -7.66 11.13 11.98
C GLN A 154 -6.89 12.20 11.20
N MET A 155 -7.42 12.64 10.06
CA MET A 155 -6.81 13.70 9.23
C MET A 155 -6.70 15.02 10.00
N TYR A 156 -7.72 15.37 10.77
CA TYR A 156 -7.66 16.54 11.63
C TYR A 156 -6.56 16.43 12.69
N ALA A 157 -6.45 15.28 13.35
CA ALA A 157 -5.40 15.05 14.33
C ALA A 157 -4.00 15.15 13.71
N TYR A 158 -3.82 14.62 12.51
CA TYR A 158 -2.58 14.73 11.76
C TYR A 158 -2.27 16.19 11.41
N SER A 159 -3.22 16.93 10.83
CA SER A 159 -3.01 18.34 10.46
C SER A 159 -2.51 19.17 11.64
N LYS A 160 -3.13 19.00 12.82
CA LYS A 160 -2.75 19.71 14.02
C LYS A 160 -1.40 19.33 14.59
N LYS A 161 -1.15 18.04 14.73
CA LYS A 161 0.07 17.56 15.40
C LYS A 161 1.32 17.69 14.54
N TYR A 162 1.16 17.63 13.24
CA TYR A 162 2.25 17.83 12.28
C TYR A 162 2.33 19.28 11.78
N LYS A 163 1.35 20.14 12.12
CA LYS A 163 1.22 21.49 11.57
C LYS A 163 1.21 21.47 10.04
N ALA A 164 0.49 20.48 9.49
CA ALA A 164 0.49 20.25 8.06
C ALA A 164 -0.30 21.34 7.32
N ASN A 165 0.25 21.83 6.24
CA ASN A 165 -0.40 22.76 5.34
C ASN A 165 -1.47 22.06 4.49
N GLU A 166 -1.18 20.81 4.12
CA GLU A 166 -2.06 19.97 3.33
C GLU A 166 -2.11 18.55 3.87
N VAL A 167 -3.28 17.94 3.77
CA VAL A 167 -3.52 16.53 4.07
C VAL A 167 -4.13 15.88 2.84
N TRP A 168 -3.54 14.80 2.36
CA TRP A 168 -4.00 14.05 1.22
C TRP A 168 -4.52 12.68 1.66
N VAL A 169 -5.75 12.36 1.31
CA VAL A 169 -6.33 11.04 1.52
C VAL A 169 -6.40 10.33 0.17
N LEU A 170 -5.65 9.24 0.06
CA LEU A 170 -5.40 8.55 -1.20
C LEU A 170 -6.26 7.28 -1.28
N TYR A 171 -7.22 7.27 -2.19
CA TYR A 171 -8.12 6.15 -2.44
C TYR A 171 -7.80 5.46 -3.77
N PRO A 172 -8.01 4.14 -3.92
CA PRO A 172 -7.90 3.49 -5.22
C PRO A 172 -9.01 4.00 -6.15
N ARG A 173 -8.65 4.28 -7.40
CA ARG A 173 -9.63 4.65 -8.43
C ARG A 173 -10.39 3.40 -8.87
N VAL A 174 -11.68 3.38 -8.58
CA VAL A 174 -12.59 2.30 -8.99
C VAL A 174 -13.77 2.80 -9.82
N ASN A 175 -13.97 4.13 -9.88
CA ASN A 175 -15.05 4.79 -10.58
C ASN A 175 -14.52 6.07 -11.24
N GLU A 176 -15.35 6.74 -12.04
CA GLU A 176 -15.06 8.06 -12.64
C GLU A 176 -15.23 9.23 -11.65
N LEU A 177 -14.96 8.99 -10.35
CA LEU A 177 -14.97 10.06 -9.37
C LEU A 177 -13.78 10.99 -9.58
N GLU A 178 -14.06 12.27 -9.56
CA GLU A 178 -13.01 13.30 -9.66
C GLU A 178 -12.34 13.55 -8.32
N ASN A 179 -11.08 13.97 -8.38
CA ASN A 179 -10.34 14.43 -7.22
C ASN A 179 -11.01 15.68 -6.64
N ARG A 180 -10.98 15.85 -5.33
CA ARG A 180 -11.67 16.94 -4.63
C ARG A 180 -10.76 17.58 -3.62
N ILE A 181 -10.98 18.87 -3.40
CA ILE A 181 -10.37 19.63 -2.30
C ILE A 181 -11.50 20.05 -1.40
N ILE A 182 -11.36 19.74 -0.12
CA ILE A 182 -12.24 20.20 0.96
C ILE A 182 -11.38 20.89 2.02
N GLU A 183 -11.98 21.75 2.80
CA GLU A 183 -11.28 22.51 3.83
C GLU A 183 -11.92 22.25 5.19
N PHE A 184 -11.13 22.25 6.25
CA PHE A 184 -11.68 22.29 7.60
C PHE A 184 -12.35 23.64 7.80
N ARG A 185 -13.53 23.63 8.41
CA ARG A 185 -14.42 24.80 8.51
C ARG A 185 -13.75 26.04 9.09
N ASP A 186 -12.90 25.86 10.09
CA ASP A 186 -12.31 26.93 10.89
C ASP A 186 -10.78 27.02 10.70
N GLU A 187 -10.24 26.51 9.58
CA GLU A 187 -8.81 26.39 9.37
C GLU A 187 -8.39 26.43 7.91
N ASP A 188 -7.17 26.89 7.68
CA ASP A 188 -6.58 27.01 6.35
C ASP A 188 -6.01 25.68 5.79
N THR A 189 -6.01 24.60 6.58
CA THR A 189 -5.51 23.30 6.13
C THR A 189 -6.44 22.69 5.08
N LYS A 190 -5.90 22.42 3.91
CA LYS A 190 -6.62 21.77 2.83
C LYS A 190 -6.57 20.26 2.93
N ILE A 191 -7.71 19.61 2.72
CA ILE A 191 -7.80 18.16 2.57
C ILE A 191 -8.04 17.84 1.11
N HIS A 192 -7.14 17.07 0.53
CA HIS A 192 -7.24 16.56 -0.83
C HIS A 192 -7.75 15.12 -0.81
N ILE A 193 -8.89 14.89 -1.43
CA ILE A 193 -9.39 13.54 -1.72
C ILE A 193 -8.90 13.20 -3.12
N PHE A 194 -7.97 12.27 -3.20
CA PHE A 194 -7.28 11.94 -4.44
C PHE A 194 -7.43 10.45 -4.78
N PHE A 195 -7.64 10.16 -6.06
CA PHE A 195 -7.80 8.81 -6.56
C PHE A 195 -6.54 8.37 -7.31
N VAL A 196 -5.97 7.27 -6.87
CA VAL A 196 -4.77 6.65 -7.46
C VAL A 196 -5.19 5.54 -8.41
N ASP A 197 -4.68 5.56 -9.62
CA ASP A 197 -4.84 4.47 -10.59
C ASP A 197 -3.97 3.28 -10.17
N VAL A 198 -4.58 2.10 -10.00
CA VAL A 198 -3.96 0.87 -9.48
C VAL A 198 -4.17 -0.30 -10.43
#